data_d9322a866fe96a40b9059f65fede5bbc
#
_entry.id   d9322a866fe96a40b9059f65fede5bbc
#
_cell.length_a   1.000
_cell.length_b   1.000
_cell.length_c   1.000
_cell.angle_alpha   90.00
_cell.angle_beta   90.00
_cell.angle_gamma   90.00
#
_symmetry.space_group_name_H-M   'P 1'
#
loop_
_entity.id
_entity.type
_entity.pdbx_description
1 polymer ?
#
loop_
_entity_poly.entity_id
_entity_poly.type
_entity_poly.pdbx_seq_one_letter_code
_entity_poly.pdbx_strand_id
1 'polypeptide(L)'
;MQVKEIFNIYLDTDIELNISNFLDYFYHASQDERQTSVSEEPENNKDISYENYAYVAAMVEKLCTDFSLQYPQWIFKDNYFLREPWFPARIKGRARIYLMLYSPVEFLRRNLYVSENVLTRV
;
A
#
# COMPACT_ATOMS: atom_id res chain seq x y z
N MET A 1 10.69 8.26 -8.52
CA MET A 1 9.33 7.71 -8.78
C MET A 1 8.39 8.18 -7.68
N GLN A 2 7.18 8.59 -8.01
CA GLN A 2 6.19 8.97 -7.02
C GLN A 2 5.12 7.89 -6.90
N VAL A 3 4.51 7.78 -5.72
CA VAL A 3 3.48 6.75 -5.47
C VAL A 3 2.29 6.89 -6.43
N LYS A 4 1.95 8.12 -6.84
CA LYS A 4 0.86 8.33 -7.80
C LYS A 4 1.12 7.66 -9.16
N GLU A 5 2.37 7.42 -9.53
CA GLU A 5 2.74 6.78 -10.80
C GLU A 5 2.40 5.30 -10.82
N ILE A 6 2.18 4.67 -9.66
CA ILE A 6 1.76 3.27 -9.57
C ILE A 6 0.46 3.05 -10.37
N PHE A 7 -0.41 4.06 -10.38
CA PHE A 7 -1.73 3.98 -11.00
C PHE A 7 -1.74 4.42 -12.48
N ASN A 8 -0.58 4.78 -13.04
CA ASN A 8 -0.45 5.10 -14.46
C ASN A 8 -0.28 3.80 -15.26
N ILE A 9 -1.38 3.03 -15.37
CA ILE A 9 -1.39 1.72 -16.01
C ILE A 9 -2.61 1.60 -16.93
N TYR A 10 -2.48 0.76 -17.95
CA TYR A 10 -3.59 0.42 -18.84
C TYR A 10 -4.33 -0.84 -18.41
N LEU A 11 -3.62 -1.75 -17.70
CA LEU A 11 -4.18 -3.01 -17.22
C LEU A 11 -3.99 -3.10 -15.70
N ASP A 12 -5.05 -3.46 -14.99
CA ASP A 12 -5.04 -3.63 -13.53
C ASP A 12 -4.00 -4.65 -13.05
N THR A 13 -3.66 -5.61 -13.91
CA THR A 13 -2.63 -6.63 -13.62
C THR A 13 -1.23 -6.06 -13.49
N ASP A 14 -0.99 -4.85 -13.99
CA ASP A 14 0.34 -4.22 -13.92
C ASP A 14 0.60 -3.55 -12.57
N ILE A 15 -0.40 -3.45 -11.70
CA ILE A 15 -0.27 -2.71 -10.45
C ILE A 15 0.74 -3.36 -9.50
N GLU A 16 0.79 -4.69 -9.44
CA GLU A 16 1.74 -5.39 -8.58
C GLU A 16 3.19 -5.10 -8.99
N LEU A 17 3.44 -5.07 -10.29
CA LEU A 17 4.77 -4.73 -10.82
C LEU A 17 5.13 -3.28 -10.45
N ASN A 18 4.19 -2.36 -10.61
CA ASN A 18 4.43 -0.95 -10.29
C ASN A 18 4.66 -0.74 -8.80
N ILE A 19 3.94 -1.46 -7.94
CA ILE A 19 4.17 -1.45 -6.49
C ILE A 19 5.58 -1.95 -6.18
N SER A 20 5.99 -3.06 -6.79
CA SER A 20 7.32 -3.62 -6.61
C SER A 20 8.41 -2.63 -7.05
N ASN A 21 8.24 -2.01 -8.21
CA ASN A 21 9.18 -1.00 -8.70
C ASN A 21 9.25 0.21 -7.78
N PHE A 22 8.12 0.66 -7.26
CA PHE A 22 8.08 1.76 -6.30
C PHE A 22 8.85 1.42 -5.03
N LEU A 23 8.65 0.22 -4.48
CA LEU A 23 9.35 -0.21 -3.26
C LEU A 23 10.85 -0.29 -3.50
N ASP A 24 11.28 -0.82 -4.63
CA ASP A 24 12.71 -0.88 -4.97
C ASP A 24 13.32 0.53 -5.04
N TYR A 25 12.63 1.46 -5.68
CA TYR A 25 13.04 2.86 -5.71
C TYR A 25 13.12 3.45 -4.29
N PHE A 26 12.04 3.27 -3.51
CA PHE A 26 11.91 3.86 -2.19
C PHE A 26 13.04 3.43 -1.25
N TYR A 27 13.37 2.14 -1.24
CA TYR A 27 14.40 1.60 -0.35
C TYR A 27 15.80 2.12 -0.69
N HIS A 28 16.03 2.56 -1.93
CA HIS A 28 17.33 3.12 -2.36
C HIS A 28 17.34 4.64 -2.39
N ALA A 29 16.21 5.30 -2.14
CA ALA A 29 16.09 6.76 -2.20
C ALA A 29 16.65 7.42 -0.94
N SER A 30 16.98 8.71 -1.06
CA SER A 30 17.30 9.54 0.10
C SER A 30 16.05 9.83 0.92
N GLN A 31 16.23 10.33 2.14
CA GLN A 31 15.09 10.65 3.00
C GLN A 31 14.19 11.73 2.40
N ASP A 32 14.77 12.74 1.76
CA ASP A 32 14.01 13.80 1.09
C ASP A 32 13.23 13.25 -0.11
N GLU A 33 13.84 12.38 -0.90
CA GLU A 33 13.19 11.73 -2.03
C GLU A 33 12.05 10.82 -1.58
N ARG A 34 12.24 10.11 -0.46
CA ARG A 34 11.18 9.28 0.14
C ARG A 34 9.97 10.13 0.52
N GLN A 35 10.19 11.25 1.20
CA GLN A 35 9.09 12.14 1.58
C GLN A 35 8.35 12.68 0.36
N THR A 36 9.07 13.14 -0.65
CA THR A 36 8.47 13.64 -1.87
C THR A 36 7.68 12.55 -2.60
N SER A 37 8.18 11.32 -2.60
CA SER A 37 7.57 10.21 -3.35
C SER A 37 6.18 9.85 -2.86
N VAL A 38 5.84 10.11 -1.59
CA VAL A 38 4.55 9.73 -1.00
C VAL A 38 3.60 10.91 -0.84
N SER A 39 4.04 12.14 -1.13
CA SER A 39 3.32 13.34 -0.74
C SER A 39 2.09 13.64 -1.59
N GLU A 40 2.09 13.27 -2.88
CA GLU A 40 0.99 13.58 -3.79
C GLU A 40 0.00 12.43 -3.89
N GLU A 41 -1.30 12.77 -3.77
CA GLU A 41 -2.37 11.80 -3.89
C GLU A 41 -2.48 11.27 -5.33
N PRO A 42 -2.63 9.94 -5.52
CA PRO A 42 -2.92 9.38 -6.83
C PRO A 42 -4.24 9.90 -7.41
N GLU A 43 -4.29 10.05 -8.73
CA GLU A 43 -5.53 10.38 -9.41
C GLU A 43 -6.51 9.19 -9.37
N ASN A 44 -7.81 9.50 -9.38
CA ASN A 44 -8.83 8.46 -9.39
C ASN A 44 -8.92 7.83 -10.80
N ASN A 45 -8.50 6.59 -10.90
CA ASN A 45 -8.59 5.79 -12.12
C ASN A 45 -9.69 4.73 -11.93
N LYS A 46 -10.75 4.84 -12.72
CA LYS A 46 -11.92 3.95 -12.60
C LYS A 46 -11.63 2.50 -12.93
N ASP A 47 -10.55 2.24 -13.64
CA ASP A 47 -10.14 0.89 -14.02
C ASP A 47 -9.38 0.17 -12.92
N ILE A 48 -9.10 0.84 -11.81
CA ILE A 48 -8.37 0.27 -10.67
C ILE A 48 -9.33 0.08 -9.49
N SER A 49 -9.26 -1.09 -8.86
CA SER A 49 -10.14 -1.45 -7.75
C SER A 49 -9.88 -0.61 -6.50
N TYR A 50 -10.90 -0.44 -5.67
CA TYR A 50 -10.78 0.22 -4.37
C TYR A 50 -9.78 -0.50 -3.46
N GLU A 51 -9.71 -1.83 -3.56
CA GLU A 51 -8.77 -2.64 -2.79
C GLU A 51 -7.33 -2.26 -3.08
N ASN A 52 -6.99 -2.00 -4.34
CA ASN A 52 -5.64 -1.58 -4.72
C ASN A 52 -5.32 -0.18 -4.20
N TYR A 53 -6.27 0.75 -4.24
CA TYR A 53 -6.09 2.07 -3.66
C TYR A 53 -5.88 2.00 -2.15
N ALA A 54 -6.69 1.19 -1.45
CA ALA A 54 -6.55 0.99 -0.02
C ALA A 54 -5.19 0.35 0.32
N TYR A 55 -4.75 -0.61 -0.47
CA TYR A 55 -3.44 -1.24 -0.29
C TYR A 55 -2.30 -0.23 -0.39
N VAL A 56 -2.33 0.62 -1.41
CA VAL A 56 -1.28 1.63 -1.60
C VAL A 56 -1.28 2.65 -0.46
N ALA A 57 -2.46 3.07 0.01
CA ALA A 57 -2.55 3.97 1.16
C ALA A 57 -1.98 3.32 2.43
N ALA A 58 -2.28 2.05 2.67
CA ALA A 58 -1.72 1.30 3.80
C ALA A 58 -0.20 1.16 3.69
N MET A 59 0.29 0.88 2.48
CA MET A 59 1.72 0.82 2.19
C MET A 59 2.41 2.14 2.53
N VAL A 60 1.85 3.25 2.07
CA VAL A 60 2.41 4.58 2.34
C VAL A 60 2.43 4.86 3.84
N GLU A 61 1.34 4.56 4.55
CA GLU A 61 1.30 4.77 5.99
C GLU A 61 2.38 3.96 6.71
N LYS A 62 2.54 2.68 6.36
CA LYS A 62 3.56 1.84 6.97
C LYS A 62 4.97 2.33 6.65
N LEU A 63 5.24 2.72 5.41
CA LEU A 63 6.55 3.28 5.04
C LEU A 63 6.84 4.56 5.80
N CYS A 64 5.86 5.43 5.99
CA CYS A 64 6.03 6.64 6.79
C CYS A 64 6.36 6.31 8.25
N THR A 65 5.71 5.31 8.82
CA THR A 65 6.00 4.85 10.18
C THR A 65 7.43 4.29 10.28
N ASP A 66 7.79 3.39 9.36
CA ASP A 66 9.06 2.67 9.41
C ASP A 66 10.26 3.59 9.13
N PHE A 67 10.08 4.61 8.30
CA PHE A 67 11.17 5.51 7.87
C PHE A 67 11.06 6.91 8.46
N SER A 68 10.18 7.11 9.46
CA SER A 68 10.03 8.37 10.18
C SER A 68 9.71 9.56 9.25
N LEU A 69 8.82 9.34 8.28
CA LEU A 69 8.33 10.37 7.38
C LEU A 69 7.06 11.02 7.94
N GLN A 70 6.74 12.21 7.45
CA GLN A 70 5.46 12.83 7.73
C GLN A 70 4.35 12.13 6.95
N TYR A 71 3.23 11.86 7.62
CA TYR A 71 2.09 11.20 6.99
C TYR A 71 1.36 12.18 6.06
N PRO A 72 1.25 11.86 4.76
CA PRO A 72 0.42 12.69 3.88
C PRO A 72 -1.04 12.54 4.26
N GLN A 73 -1.78 13.64 4.26
CA GLN A 73 -3.18 13.63 4.72
C GLN A 73 -4.10 12.80 3.82
N TRP A 74 -3.75 12.65 2.55
CA TRP A 74 -4.62 11.95 1.61
C TRP A 74 -4.84 10.47 1.99
N ILE A 75 -3.88 9.82 2.66
CA ILE A 75 -4.02 8.41 3.00
C ILE A 75 -5.11 8.15 4.04
N PHE A 76 -5.57 9.18 4.75
CA PHE A 76 -6.59 9.06 5.78
C PHE A 76 -8.00 9.39 5.27
N LYS A 77 -8.18 9.63 3.98
CA LYS A 77 -9.52 9.83 3.41
C LYS A 77 -10.31 8.52 3.43
N ASP A 78 -11.63 8.63 3.61
CA ASP A 78 -12.51 7.47 3.77
C ASP A 78 -12.45 6.48 2.61
N ASN A 79 -12.21 6.96 1.39
CA ASN A 79 -12.16 6.10 0.21
C ASN A 79 -10.95 5.15 0.18
N TYR A 80 -9.99 5.31 1.09
CA TYR A 80 -8.85 4.40 1.23
C TYR A 80 -9.04 3.38 2.36
N PHE A 81 -10.25 3.29 2.92
CA PHE A 81 -10.60 2.32 3.95
C PHE A 81 -11.70 1.41 3.43
N LEU A 82 -11.43 0.10 3.39
CA LEU A 82 -12.39 -0.87 2.91
C LEU A 82 -13.46 -1.16 3.97
N ARG A 83 -14.67 -1.42 3.51
CA ARG A 83 -15.78 -1.78 4.40
C ARG A 83 -15.81 -3.28 4.70
N GLU A 84 -15.19 -4.08 3.84
CA GLU A 84 -15.18 -5.53 3.99
C GLU A 84 -13.73 -6.05 4.00
N PRO A 85 -13.48 -7.15 4.71
CA PRO A 85 -12.14 -7.73 4.75
C PRO A 85 -11.66 -8.17 3.38
N TRP A 86 -10.39 -7.92 3.08
CA TRP A 86 -9.76 -8.34 1.84
C TRP A 86 -8.38 -8.94 2.09
N PHE A 87 -8.13 -10.06 1.43
CA PHE A 87 -6.87 -10.80 1.50
C PHE A 87 -6.22 -10.77 0.13
N PRO A 88 -5.19 -9.90 -0.09
CA PRO A 88 -4.52 -9.80 -1.39
C PRO A 88 -3.94 -11.14 -1.88
N ALA A 89 -3.40 -11.94 -0.97
CA ALA A 89 -2.96 -13.29 -1.28
C ALA A 89 -4.13 -14.27 -1.16
N ARG A 90 -4.23 -15.22 -2.08
CA ARG A 90 -5.28 -16.24 -2.06
C ARG A 90 -4.98 -17.28 -0.99
N ILE A 91 -5.30 -16.93 0.25
CA ILE A 91 -5.06 -17.77 1.42
C ILE A 91 -6.39 -18.22 1.99
N LYS A 92 -6.45 -19.48 2.47
CA LYS A 92 -7.65 -20.08 3.05
C LYS A 92 -7.36 -20.71 4.41
N GLY A 93 -8.41 -20.93 5.21
CA GLY A 93 -8.31 -21.67 6.45
C GLY A 93 -7.50 -20.98 7.55
N ARG A 94 -6.65 -21.74 8.22
CA ARG A 94 -5.86 -21.26 9.37
C ARG A 94 -4.91 -20.14 9.02
N ALA A 95 -4.41 -20.10 7.79
CA ALA A 95 -3.53 -19.02 7.34
C ALA A 95 -4.23 -17.67 7.35
N ARG A 96 -5.54 -17.63 7.08
CA ARG A 96 -6.33 -16.40 7.19
C ARG A 96 -6.37 -15.89 8.62
N ILE A 97 -6.55 -16.79 9.58
CA ILE A 97 -6.57 -16.43 11.01
C ILE A 97 -5.23 -15.83 11.40
N TYR A 98 -4.13 -16.41 10.95
CA TYR A 98 -2.79 -15.86 11.20
C TYR A 98 -2.69 -14.43 10.67
N LEU A 99 -3.11 -14.18 9.43
CA LEU A 99 -3.07 -12.84 8.85
C LEU A 99 -3.95 -11.86 9.60
N MET A 100 -5.12 -12.30 10.08
CA MET A 100 -6.01 -11.43 10.87
C MET A 100 -5.38 -11.01 12.19
N LEU A 101 -4.52 -11.86 12.75
CA LEU A 101 -3.86 -11.57 14.03
C LEU A 101 -2.56 -10.77 13.87
N TYR A 102 -1.83 -10.97 12.79
CA TYR A 102 -0.46 -10.48 12.65
C TYR A 102 -0.25 -9.49 11.50
N SER A 103 -1.29 -9.08 10.79
CA SER A 103 -1.17 -8.03 9.78
C SER A 103 -0.65 -6.75 10.41
N PRO A 104 0.22 -5.99 9.70
CA PRO A 104 0.60 -4.65 10.18
C PRO A 104 -0.64 -3.79 10.42
N VAL A 105 -0.60 -2.97 11.47
CA VAL A 105 -1.76 -2.18 11.90
C VAL A 105 -2.28 -1.25 10.80
N GLU A 106 -1.39 -0.73 9.94
CA GLU A 106 -1.74 0.16 8.85
C GLU A 106 -2.66 -0.52 7.83
N PHE A 107 -2.40 -1.81 7.58
CA PHE A 107 -3.24 -2.64 6.72
C PHE A 107 -4.50 -3.11 7.46
N LEU A 108 -4.34 -3.53 8.70
CA LEU A 108 -5.45 -4.03 9.53
C LEU A 108 -6.57 -3.00 9.65
N ARG A 109 -6.24 -1.74 9.89
CA ARG A 109 -7.22 -0.66 10.03
C ARG A 109 -8.02 -0.42 8.75
N ARG A 110 -7.51 -0.85 7.61
CA ARG A 110 -8.17 -0.70 6.30
C ARG A 110 -8.85 -1.98 5.84
N ASN A 111 -9.00 -2.97 6.74
CA ASN A 111 -9.54 -4.29 6.41
C ASN A 111 -8.70 -5.06 5.38
N LEU A 112 -7.39 -4.80 5.36
CA LEU A 112 -6.44 -5.51 4.52
C LEU A 112 -5.62 -6.47 5.38
N TYR A 113 -5.57 -7.73 4.98
CA TYR A 113 -4.90 -8.78 5.73
C TYR A 113 -3.73 -9.32 4.92
N VAL A 114 -2.52 -9.00 5.36
CA VAL A 114 -1.28 -9.31 4.64
C VAL A 114 -0.23 -9.84 5.61
N SER A 115 0.85 -10.41 5.08
CA SER A 115 1.97 -10.84 5.90
C SER A 115 2.63 -9.63 6.58
N GLU A 116 3.13 -9.83 7.80
CA GLU A 116 3.80 -8.79 8.57
C GLU A 116 5.04 -8.21 7.88
N ASN A 117 5.64 -8.95 6.95
CA ASN A 117 6.80 -8.53 6.18
C ASN A 117 6.48 -8.25 4.71
N VAL A 118 5.24 -7.91 4.40
CA VAL A 118 4.74 -7.71 3.02
C VAL A 118 5.53 -6.68 2.22
N LEU A 119 6.05 -5.65 2.89
CA LEU A 119 6.81 -4.58 2.24
C LEU A 119 8.33 -4.78 2.32
N THR A 120 8.79 -5.87 2.93
CA THR A 120 10.22 -6.10 3.11
C THR A 120 10.92 -6.31 1.77
N ARG A 121 12.08 -5.65 1.61
CA ARG A 121 12.98 -5.83 0.47
C ARG A 121 14.35 -6.28 0.96
N VAL A 122 14.91 -7.24 0.27
CA VAL A 122 16.23 -7.79 0.61
C VAL A 122 17.27 -7.28 -0.37
#